data_46cd8ac39f0c708808b56104b4f63896
#
_entry.id   46cd8ac39f0c708808b56104b4f63896
#
_cell.length_a   1.000
_cell.length_b   1.000
_cell.length_c   1.000
_cell.angle_alpha   90.00
_cell.angle_beta   90.00
_cell.angle_gamma   90.00
#
_symmetry.space_group_name_H-M   'P 1'
#
loop_
_entity.id
_entity.type
_entity.pdbx_description
1 polymer ?
#
loop_
_entity_poly.entity_id
_entity_poly.type
_entity_poly.pdbx_seq_one_letter_code
_entity_poly.pdbx_strand_id
1 'polypeptide(L)'
;MEIILREHVEHLGSRGDIVKVAAGYARNYLLPRKLALAVNEGNKRVIERERKLAEARELEEKSQAQAYAERLGQADIAVARRVGENNTLYGSVTSADVAQALKAKGFEIDKRKLQMADPFKAIGEYVVPVKIHREVTAQVTVKVVAEKA
;
A
#
# COMPACT_ATOMS: atom_id res chain seq x y z
N MET A 1 16.78 24.74 -20.30
CA MET A 1 17.35 24.73 -18.95
C MET A 1 17.13 23.36 -18.34
N GLU A 2 18.17 22.79 -17.82
CA GLU A 2 18.07 21.51 -17.11
C GLU A 2 17.81 21.75 -15.63
N ILE A 3 16.87 21.02 -15.07
CA ILE A 3 16.48 21.09 -13.68
C ILE A 3 16.36 19.69 -13.08
N ILE A 4 16.48 19.60 -11.78
CA ILE A 4 16.28 18.36 -11.04
C ILE A 4 15.02 18.49 -10.21
N LEU A 5 14.10 17.53 -10.35
CA LEU A 5 12.85 17.53 -9.62
C LEU A 5 13.05 17.11 -8.15
N ARG A 6 12.50 17.89 -7.25
CA ARG A 6 12.46 17.59 -5.80
C ARG A 6 11.22 16.82 -5.40
N GLU A 7 10.16 16.97 -6.16
CA GLU A 7 8.89 16.30 -5.95
C GLU A 7 8.38 15.73 -7.28
N HIS A 8 7.40 14.86 -7.20
CA HIS A 8 6.73 14.37 -8.39
C HIS A 8 5.94 15.50 -9.04
N VAL A 9 6.21 15.77 -10.30
CA VAL A 9 5.48 16.76 -11.10
C VAL A 9 4.83 16.04 -12.27
N GLU A 10 3.52 16.18 -12.40
CA GLU A 10 2.80 15.64 -13.57
C GLU A 10 3.39 16.19 -14.87
N HIS A 11 3.49 15.35 -15.84
CA HIS A 11 4.06 15.62 -17.18
C HIS A 11 5.58 15.85 -17.25
N LEU A 12 6.29 15.88 -16.14
CA LEU A 12 7.74 16.05 -16.11
C LEU A 12 8.49 14.81 -15.62
N GLY A 13 8.09 14.25 -14.50
CA GLY A 13 8.77 13.08 -13.96
C GLY A 13 8.67 12.97 -12.44
N SER A 14 9.50 12.10 -11.90
CA SER A 14 9.54 11.80 -10.46
C SER A 14 10.67 12.54 -9.75
N ARG A 15 10.65 12.51 -8.43
CA ARG A 15 11.70 13.10 -7.60
C ARG A 15 13.07 12.52 -7.96
N GLY A 16 14.02 13.41 -8.18
CA GLY A 16 15.40 13.07 -8.55
C GLY A 16 15.65 12.98 -10.06
N ASP A 17 14.63 13.11 -10.88
CA ASP A 17 14.79 13.11 -12.33
C ASP A 17 15.34 14.44 -12.84
N ILE A 18 16.28 14.35 -13.77
CA ILE A 18 16.80 15.51 -14.48
C ILE A 18 15.98 15.69 -15.76
N VAL A 19 15.30 16.82 -15.86
CA VAL A 19 14.45 17.15 -16.99
C VAL A 19 14.85 18.47 -17.63
N LYS A 20 14.66 18.58 -18.94
CA LYS A 20 14.90 19.80 -19.69
C LYS A 20 13.57 20.52 -19.91
N VAL A 21 13.50 21.75 -19.44
CA VAL A 21 12.29 22.59 -19.53
C VAL A 21 12.64 23.97 -20.07
N ALA A 22 11.61 24.72 -20.50
CA ALA A 22 11.80 26.11 -20.89
C ALA A 22 12.27 26.96 -19.69
N ALA A 23 13.21 27.86 -19.92
CA ALA A 23 13.78 28.70 -18.87
C ALA A 23 12.72 29.52 -18.11
N GLY A 24 11.73 30.05 -18.82
CA GLY A 24 10.62 30.79 -18.23
C GLY A 24 9.75 29.95 -17.29
N TYR A 25 9.43 28.73 -17.70
CA TYR A 25 8.67 27.78 -16.87
C TYR A 25 9.41 27.40 -15.59
N ALA A 26 10.71 27.09 -15.70
CA ALA A 26 11.53 26.79 -14.55
C ALA A 26 11.61 27.98 -13.57
N ARG A 27 11.91 29.17 -14.05
CA ARG A 27 12.07 30.38 -13.24
C ARG A 27 10.77 30.87 -12.60
N ASN A 28 9.66 30.78 -13.30
CA ASN A 28 8.39 31.37 -12.87
C ASN A 28 7.51 30.39 -12.07
N TYR A 29 7.66 29.08 -12.29
CA TYR A 29 6.81 28.06 -11.68
C TYR A 29 7.57 27.09 -10.78
N LEU A 30 8.56 26.41 -11.32
CA LEU A 30 9.21 25.29 -10.61
C LEU A 30 10.15 25.77 -9.48
N LEU A 31 11.00 26.73 -9.75
CA LEU A 31 11.98 27.23 -8.77
C LEU A 31 11.34 28.00 -7.62
N PRO A 32 10.39 28.95 -7.85
CA PRO A 32 9.72 29.67 -6.76
C PRO A 32 8.93 28.77 -5.83
N ARG A 33 8.33 27.71 -6.35
CA ARG A 33 7.57 26.71 -5.56
C ARG A 33 8.45 25.63 -4.94
N LYS A 34 9.76 25.67 -5.15
CA LYS A 34 10.73 24.68 -4.66
C LYS A 34 10.46 23.25 -5.14
N LEU A 35 9.77 23.10 -6.27
CA LEU A 35 9.49 21.82 -6.91
C LEU A 35 10.70 21.25 -7.64
N ALA A 36 11.63 22.10 -8.02
CA ALA A 36 12.86 21.72 -8.70
C ALA A 36 14.03 22.61 -8.30
N LEU A 37 15.24 22.16 -8.60
CA LEU A 37 16.48 22.90 -8.43
C LEU A 37 17.21 23.01 -9.76
N ALA A 38 17.93 24.11 -9.96
CA ALA A 38 18.81 24.26 -11.12
C ALA A 38 19.95 23.23 -11.04
N VAL A 39 20.30 22.65 -12.19
CA VAL A 39 21.39 21.67 -12.25
C VAL A 39 22.72 22.37 -12.12
N ASN A 40 23.43 22.09 -11.05
CA ASN A 40 24.84 22.41 -10.87
C ASN A 40 25.55 21.24 -10.17
N GLU A 41 26.88 21.22 -10.15
CA GLU A 41 27.64 20.10 -9.59
C GLU A 41 27.33 19.84 -8.10
N GLY A 42 27.13 20.90 -7.32
CA GLY A 42 26.77 20.78 -5.91
C GLY A 42 25.39 20.18 -5.72
N ASN A 43 24.40 20.63 -6.48
CA ASN A 43 23.04 20.12 -6.41
C ASN A 43 22.92 18.67 -6.92
N LYS A 44 23.69 18.30 -7.95
CA LYS A 44 23.75 16.91 -8.43
C LYS A 44 24.16 15.95 -7.32
N ARG A 45 25.23 16.26 -6.59
CA ARG A 45 25.70 15.40 -5.50
C ARG A 45 24.69 15.25 -4.37
N VAL A 46 24.02 16.34 -4.01
CA VAL A 46 22.97 16.32 -2.96
C VAL A 46 21.82 15.45 -3.41
N ILE A 47 21.35 15.60 -4.64
CA ILE A 47 20.20 14.85 -5.16
C ILE A 47 20.52 13.39 -5.40
N GLU A 48 21.71 13.06 -5.89
CA GLU A 48 22.15 11.66 -5.97
C GLU A 48 22.19 11.00 -4.59
N ARG A 49 22.62 11.72 -3.57
CA ARG A 49 22.59 11.22 -2.19
C ARG A 49 21.17 11.03 -1.67
N GLU A 50 20.32 12.01 -1.88
CA GLU A 50 18.89 11.93 -1.51
C GLU A 50 18.19 10.79 -2.25
N ARG A 51 18.47 10.61 -3.54
CA ARG A 51 17.94 9.51 -4.34
C ARG A 51 18.37 8.15 -3.80
N LYS A 52 19.66 7.98 -3.52
CA LYS A 52 20.18 6.73 -2.92
C LYS A 52 19.56 6.43 -1.57
N LEU A 53 19.38 7.46 -0.72
CA LEU A 53 18.69 7.31 0.56
C LEU A 53 17.22 6.95 0.40
N ALA A 54 16.53 7.56 -0.57
CA ALA A 54 15.15 7.25 -0.86
C ALA A 54 14.99 5.82 -1.40
N GLU A 55 15.84 5.41 -2.33
CA GLU A 55 15.88 4.02 -2.86
C GLU A 55 16.16 3.00 -1.75
N ALA A 56 17.10 3.29 -0.86
CA ALA A 56 17.40 2.42 0.27
C ALA A 56 16.21 2.26 1.23
N ARG A 57 15.52 3.38 1.55
CA ARG A 57 14.31 3.35 2.39
C ARG A 57 13.19 2.57 1.71
N GLU A 58 12.98 2.77 0.42
CA GLU A 58 11.95 2.06 -0.34
C GLU A 58 12.22 0.56 -0.36
N LEU A 59 13.49 0.15 -0.53
CA LEU A 59 13.89 -1.26 -0.47
C LEU A 59 13.67 -1.86 0.92
N GLU A 60 13.98 -1.12 1.98
CA GLU A 60 13.72 -1.57 3.36
C GLU A 60 12.22 -1.70 3.63
N GLU A 61 11.43 -0.71 3.26
CA GLU A 61 9.97 -0.74 3.40
C GLU A 61 9.36 -1.90 2.62
N LYS A 62 9.82 -2.12 1.39
CA LYS A 62 9.39 -3.25 0.57
C LYS A 62 9.75 -4.60 1.20
N SER A 63 10.98 -4.73 1.71
CA SER A 63 11.43 -5.95 2.40
C SER A 63 10.60 -6.23 3.66
N GLN A 64 10.35 -5.22 4.48
CA GLN A 64 9.50 -5.33 5.66
C GLN A 64 8.06 -5.67 5.28
N ALA A 65 7.54 -5.06 4.23
CA ALA A 65 6.21 -5.35 3.72
C ALA A 65 6.10 -6.79 3.21
N GLN A 66 7.10 -7.31 2.53
CA GLN A 66 7.14 -8.70 2.07
C GLN A 66 7.17 -9.68 3.25
N ALA A 67 8.02 -9.44 4.25
CA ALA A 67 8.07 -10.26 5.46
C ALA A 67 6.73 -10.25 6.22
N TYR A 68 6.08 -9.11 6.30
CA TYR A 68 4.75 -8.96 6.89
C TYR A 68 3.68 -9.70 6.07
N ALA A 69 3.76 -9.62 4.75
CA ALA A 69 2.88 -10.33 3.84
C ALA A 69 3.00 -11.85 3.99
N GLU A 70 4.20 -12.38 4.14
CA GLU A 70 4.43 -13.79 4.38
C GLU A 70 3.83 -14.26 5.70
N ARG A 71 3.98 -13.47 6.76
CA ARG A 71 3.36 -13.75 8.06
C ARG A 71 1.83 -13.75 7.97
N LEU A 72 1.27 -12.79 7.25
CA LEU A 72 -0.17 -12.73 7.00
C LEU A 72 -0.67 -13.93 6.18
N GLY A 73 0.06 -14.34 5.17
CA GLY A 73 -0.27 -15.49 4.34
C GLY A 73 -0.28 -16.82 5.12
N GLN A 74 0.51 -16.91 6.18
CA GLN A 74 0.53 -18.07 7.08
C GLN A 74 -0.53 -17.99 8.19
N ALA A 75 -1.14 -16.83 8.41
CA ALA A 75 -2.16 -16.65 9.42
C ALA A 75 -3.51 -17.13 8.91
N ASP A 76 -4.01 -18.20 9.47
CA ASP A 76 -5.38 -18.65 9.27
C ASP A 76 -6.33 -17.87 10.17
N ILE A 77 -7.28 -17.19 9.57
CA ILE A 77 -8.27 -16.41 10.30
C ILE A 77 -9.61 -17.11 10.23
N ALA A 78 -10.18 -17.37 11.38
CA ALA A 78 -11.51 -17.92 11.51
C ALA A 78 -12.48 -16.84 11.98
N VAL A 79 -13.56 -16.65 11.26
CA VAL A 79 -14.67 -15.76 11.63
C VAL A 79 -15.90 -16.62 11.88
N ALA A 80 -16.39 -16.61 13.13
CA ALA A 80 -17.60 -17.34 13.48
C ALA A 80 -18.82 -16.43 13.26
N ARG A 81 -19.82 -16.96 12.57
CA ARG A 81 -21.11 -16.28 12.35
C ARG A 81 -22.25 -17.28 12.46
N ARG A 82 -23.41 -16.79 12.86
CA ARG A 82 -24.64 -17.59 12.91
C ARG A 82 -25.06 -18.00 11.50
N VAL A 83 -25.43 -19.25 11.38
CA VAL A 83 -25.79 -19.85 10.10
C VAL A 83 -27.25 -20.22 10.12
N GLY A 84 -27.95 -19.89 9.04
CA GLY A 84 -29.32 -20.33 8.78
C GLY A 84 -29.37 -21.67 8.04
N GLU A 85 -30.53 -21.97 7.51
CA GLU A 85 -30.72 -23.13 6.63
C GLU A 85 -29.84 -23.02 5.38
N ASN A 86 -29.38 -24.14 4.83
CA ASN A 86 -28.54 -24.23 3.64
C ASN A 86 -27.15 -23.59 3.74
N ASN A 87 -26.55 -23.57 4.93
CA ASN A 87 -25.22 -22.98 5.17
C ASN A 87 -25.10 -21.50 4.80
N THR A 88 -26.20 -20.79 4.74
CA THR A 88 -26.24 -19.35 4.51
C THR A 88 -26.12 -18.59 5.82
N LEU A 89 -25.26 -17.59 5.86
CA LEU A 89 -25.07 -16.76 7.06
C LEU A 89 -26.29 -15.86 7.33
N TYR A 90 -26.65 -15.70 8.60
CA TYR A 90 -27.62 -14.67 9.04
C TYR A 90 -27.03 -13.25 9.02
N GLY A 91 -26.31 -12.92 8.04
CA GLY A 91 -25.60 -11.67 7.90
C GLY A 91 -24.44 -11.88 6.92
N SER A 92 -23.65 -10.87 6.75
CA SER A 92 -22.48 -10.94 5.89
C SER A 92 -21.19 -10.70 6.66
N VAL A 93 -20.11 -11.35 6.23
CA VAL A 93 -18.78 -11.04 6.73
C VAL A 93 -18.21 -9.91 5.88
N THR A 94 -18.01 -8.77 6.50
CA THR A 94 -17.49 -7.57 5.82
C THR A 94 -16.00 -7.40 6.02
N SER A 95 -15.39 -6.48 5.30
CA SER A 95 -13.97 -6.12 5.48
C SER A 95 -13.67 -5.66 6.91
N ALA A 96 -14.63 -5.04 7.59
CA ALA A 96 -14.48 -4.63 8.98
C ALA A 96 -14.36 -5.84 9.93
N ASP A 97 -15.13 -6.89 9.69
CA ASP A 97 -15.07 -8.12 10.48
C ASP A 97 -13.74 -8.84 10.29
N VAL A 98 -13.25 -8.90 9.06
CA VAL A 98 -11.94 -9.47 8.73
C VAL A 98 -10.83 -8.65 9.37
N ALA A 99 -10.88 -7.33 9.31
CA ALA A 99 -9.91 -6.46 9.96
C ALA A 99 -9.89 -6.64 11.47
N GLN A 100 -11.05 -6.79 12.10
CA GLN A 100 -11.16 -7.05 13.53
C GLN A 100 -10.59 -8.42 13.91
N ALA A 101 -10.83 -9.44 13.11
CA ALA A 101 -10.27 -10.77 13.30
C ALA A 101 -8.74 -10.77 13.16
N LEU A 102 -8.21 -10.03 12.20
CA LEU A 102 -6.77 -9.80 12.03
C LEU A 102 -6.16 -9.09 13.24
N LYS A 103 -6.82 -8.06 13.74
CA LYS A 103 -6.39 -7.34 14.94
C LYS A 103 -6.33 -8.24 16.16
N ALA A 104 -7.28 -9.16 16.31
CA ALA A 104 -7.28 -10.16 17.39
C ALA A 104 -6.08 -11.11 17.30
N LYS A 105 -5.55 -11.35 16.11
CA LYS A 105 -4.34 -12.15 15.86
C LYS A 105 -3.03 -11.35 16.01
N GLY A 106 -3.10 -10.05 16.25
CA GLY A 106 -1.95 -9.17 16.39
C GLY A 106 -1.55 -8.43 15.10
N PHE A 107 -2.34 -8.50 14.04
CA PHE A 107 -2.11 -7.79 12.80
C PHE A 107 -3.01 -6.55 12.72
N GLU A 108 -2.42 -5.39 12.79
CA GLU A 108 -3.15 -4.12 12.59
C GLU A 108 -3.25 -3.80 11.11
N ILE A 109 -4.43 -4.02 10.54
CA ILE A 109 -4.72 -3.74 9.14
C ILE A 109 -6.00 -2.92 9.05
N ASP A 110 -5.92 -1.83 8.29
CA ASP A 110 -7.10 -1.01 8.00
C ASP A 110 -8.03 -1.77 7.03
N LYS A 111 -9.32 -1.73 7.31
CA LYS A 111 -10.37 -2.26 6.41
C LYS A 111 -10.27 -1.77 4.97
N ARG A 112 -9.72 -0.57 4.75
CA ARG A 112 -9.50 0.02 3.42
C ARG A 112 -8.42 -0.70 2.61
N LYS A 113 -7.50 -1.37 3.29
CA LYS A 113 -6.44 -2.16 2.65
C LYS A 113 -6.90 -3.54 2.23
N LEU A 114 -8.03 -3.99 2.76
CA LEU A 114 -8.66 -5.25 2.38
C LEU A 114 -9.44 -5.07 1.08
N GLN A 115 -9.03 -5.77 0.05
CA GLN A 115 -9.69 -5.73 -1.26
C GLN A 115 -10.77 -6.82 -1.32
N MET A 116 -11.92 -6.55 -0.72
CA MET A 116 -13.10 -7.41 -0.83
C MET A 116 -14.05 -6.83 -1.86
N ALA A 117 -14.34 -7.60 -2.90
CA ALA A 117 -15.33 -7.23 -3.90
C ALA A 117 -16.75 -7.29 -3.30
N ASP A 118 -17.08 -8.40 -2.65
CA ASP A 118 -18.40 -8.64 -2.05
C ASP A 118 -18.25 -9.21 -0.63
N PRO A 119 -19.19 -8.91 0.28
CA PRO A 119 -19.22 -9.55 1.59
C PRO A 119 -19.55 -11.04 1.48
N PHE A 120 -18.96 -11.84 2.36
CA PHE A 120 -19.20 -13.29 2.37
C PHE A 120 -20.54 -13.60 3.04
N LYS A 121 -21.36 -14.39 2.39
CA LYS A 121 -22.70 -14.78 2.85
C LYS A 121 -22.86 -16.27 3.14
N ALA A 122 -21.84 -17.08 2.85
CA ALA A 122 -21.87 -18.52 3.04
C ALA A 122 -20.63 -18.99 3.82
N ILE A 123 -20.73 -20.17 4.41
CA ILE A 123 -19.59 -20.82 5.08
C ILE A 123 -18.59 -21.26 4.02
N GLY A 124 -17.31 -21.15 4.33
CA GLY A 124 -16.24 -21.62 3.48
C GLY A 124 -14.91 -20.95 3.73
N GLU A 125 -13.95 -21.32 2.94
CA GLU A 125 -12.63 -20.70 2.91
C GLU A 125 -12.59 -19.65 1.79
N TYR A 126 -12.18 -18.45 2.14
CA TYR A 126 -12.06 -17.34 1.22
C TYR A 126 -10.67 -16.74 1.30
N VAL A 127 -10.11 -16.39 0.17
CA VAL A 127 -8.83 -15.68 0.10
C VAL A 127 -9.11 -14.20 -0.13
N VAL A 128 -8.64 -13.37 0.81
CA VAL A 128 -8.78 -11.92 0.74
C VAL A 128 -7.43 -11.30 0.46
N PRO A 129 -7.27 -10.59 -0.66
CA PRO A 129 -6.06 -9.84 -0.93
C PRO A 129 -5.99 -8.60 -0.02
N VAL A 130 -4.84 -8.42 0.61
CA VAL A 130 -4.54 -7.28 1.48
C VAL A 130 -3.41 -6.47 0.88
N LYS A 131 -3.67 -5.23 0.56
CA LYS A 131 -2.64 -4.33 0.04
C LYS A 131 -1.81 -3.76 1.19
N ILE A 132 -0.58 -4.23 1.34
CA ILE A 132 0.34 -3.79 2.39
C ILE A 132 1.21 -2.63 1.90
N HIS A 133 1.73 -2.74 0.69
CA HIS A 133 2.58 -1.76 0.04
C HIS A 133 2.12 -1.55 -1.40
N ARG A 134 2.59 -0.50 -2.07
CA ARG A 134 2.24 -0.23 -3.49
C ARG A 134 2.49 -1.42 -4.41
N GLU A 135 3.54 -2.19 -4.13
CA GLU A 135 3.96 -3.35 -4.92
C GLU A 135 3.76 -4.68 -4.22
N VAL A 136 3.37 -4.67 -2.94
CA VAL A 136 3.21 -5.87 -2.12
C VAL A 136 1.76 -6.06 -1.74
N THR A 137 1.19 -7.17 -2.19
CA THR A 137 -0.16 -7.61 -1.82
C THR A 137 -0.06 -8.97 -1.15
N ALA A 138 -0.60 -9.08 0.06
CA ALA A 138 -0.70 -10.34 0.79
C ALA A 138 -2.04 -11.00 0.51
N GLN A 139 -2.07 -12.31 0.55
CA GLN A 139 -3.29 -13.10 0.51
C GLN A 139 -3.54 -13.71 1.88
N VAL A 140 -4.68 -13.41 2.46
CA VAL A 140 -5.10 -13.94 3.76
C VAL A 140 -6.22 -14.93 3.56
N THR A 141 -6.07 -16.14 4.10
CA THR A 141 -7.12 -17.13 4.10
C THR A 141 -8.06 -16.89 5.26
N VAL A 142 -9.32 -16.60 4.95
CA VAL A 142 -10.39 -16.39 5.91
C VAL A 142 -11.32 -17.59 5.89
N LYS A 143 -11.43 -18.27 7.02
CA LYS A 143 -12.38 -19.37 7.21
C LYS A 143 -13.62 -18.84 7.90
N VAL A 144 -14.74 -18.91 7.22
CA VAL A 144 -16.04 -18.60 7.80
C VAL A 144 -16.65 -19.87 8.35
N VAL A 145 -16.82 -19.91 9.65
CA VAL A 145 -17.36 -21.08 10.35
C VAL A 145 -18.70 -20.77 11.01
N ALA A 146 -19.52 -21.79 11.23
CA ALA A 146 -20.77 -21.65 11.95
C ALA A 146 -20.50 -21.34 13.43
N GLU A 147 -21.14 -20.31 13.95
CA GLU A 147 -21.16 -20.05 15.38
C GLU A 147 -22.14 -21.04 16.03
N LYS A 148 -21.61 -21.86 16.92
CA LYS A 148 -22.47 -22.70 17.76
C LYS A 148 -23.19 -21.80 18.80
N ALA A 149 -24.48 -21.88 18.75
CA ALA A 149 -25.31 -21.18 19.74
C ALA A 149 -25.04 -21.68 21.17
#